data_f7b31f16e1b4cff27bc27e9360ad6052
#
_entry.id   f7b31f16e1b4cff27bc27e9360ad6052
#
_cell.length_a   1.000
_cell.length_b   1.000
_cell.length_c   1.000
_cell.angle_alpha   90.00
_cell.angle_beta   90.00
_cell.angle_gamma   90.00
#
_symmetry.space_group_name_H-M   'P 1'
#
loop_
_entity.id
_entity.type
_entity.pdbx_description
1 polymer ?
#
loop_
_entity_poly.entity_id
_entity_poly.type
_entity_poly.pdbx_seq_one_letter_code
_entity_poly.pdbx_strand_id
1 'polypeptide(L)'
;KSVDAWAWVIAKAKQLGKPVSINNSFGGHNGAHDGQSSEDLALNDFAALSGVALVVAAANDGKSPIHASGVIAGSGSTTVPFTTTAAATTLSVFYPNTDSVSVSVVSPTGESAPVPKAGIQTSLSIPGGARATLYNCVFAPKPNNLCQAYISVSGASPSSGWAVKLQRSSESAGDGSWNAWISSGGGATFDAPDWQTTLGEPAVAAGAITATAPPPRPSGAG
;
A
#
# COMPACT_ATOMS: atom_id res chain seq x y z
N LYS A 1 -0.04 -0.43 -17.81
CA LYS A 1 0.52 -1.61 -18.57
C LYS A 1 -0.33 -2.87 -18.36
N SER A 2 -0.72 -3.23 -17.11
CA SER A 2 -1.58 -4.40 -16.85
C SER A 2 -2.93 -4.24 -17.54
N VAL A 3 -3.58 -3.10 -17.33
CA VAL A 3 -4.88 -2.75 -17.95
C VAL A 3 -4.84 -2.85 -19.46
N ASP A 4 -3.78 -2.34 -20.11
CA ASP A 4 -3.62 -2.42 -21.56
C ASP A 4 -3.47 -3.86 -22.05
N ALA A 5 -2.74 -4.69 -21.27
CA ALA A 5 -2.56 -6.10 -21.58
C ALA A 5 -3.90 -6.86 -21.47
N TRP A 6 -4.67 -6.61 -20.42
CA TRP A 6 -6.01 -7.20 -20.27
C TRP A 6 -6.93 -6.80 -21.42
N ALA A 7 -6.98 -5.51 -21.76
CA ALA A 7 -7.78 -5.00 -22.86
C ALA A 7 -7.42 -5.68 -24.19
N TRP A 8 -6.12 -5.84 -24.46
CA TRP A 8 -5.64 -6.49 -25.68
C TRP A 8 -6.04 -7.97 -25.74
N VAL A 9 -5.84 -8.73 -24.65
CA VAL A 9 -6.20 -10.17 -24.58
C VAL A 9 -7.71 -10.36 -24.76
N ILE A 10 -8.53 -9.53 -24.09
CA ILE A 10 -9.99 -9.58 -24.18
C ILE A 10 -10.46 -9.24 -25.61
N ALA A 11 -9.90 -8.20 -26.22
CA ALA A 11 -10.23 -7.84 -27.61
C ALA A 11 -9.88 -9.00 -28.56
N LYS A 12 -8.73 -9.65 -28.35
CA LYS A 12 -8.32 -10.81 -29.16
C LYS A 12 -9.24 -12.01 -28.99
N ALA A 13 -9.65 -12.32 -27.76
CA ALA A 13 -10.61 -13.39 -27.47
C ALA A 13 -11.96 -13.12 -28.16
N LYS A 14 -12.45 -11.88 -28.10
CA LYS A 14 -13.67 -11.45 -28.79
C LYS A 14 -13.58 -11.60 -30.31
N GLN A 15 -12.45 -11.24 -30.94
CA GLN A 15 -12.22 -11.47 -32.37
C GLN A 15 -12.29 -12.95 -32.74
N LEU A 16 -11.84 -13.83 -31.86
CA LEU A 16 -11.85 -15.28 -32.05
C LEU A 16 -13.21 -15.94 -31.70
N GLY A 17 -14.16 -15.19 -31.17
CA GLY A 17 -15.43 -15.71 -30.69
C GLY A 17 -15.28 -16.69 -29.52
N LYS A 18 -14.28 -16.49 -28.65
CA LYS A 18 -13.94 -17.39 -27.53
C LYS A 18 -14.06 -16.68 -26.20
N PRO A 19 -14.52 -17.37 -25.13
CA PRO A 19 -14.33 -16.89 -23.78
C PRO A 19 -12.84 -16.86 -23.40
N VAL A 20 -12.48 -16.08 -22.38
CA VAL A 20 -11.11 -15.96 -21.91
C VAL A 20 -11.04 -15.99 -20.39
N SER A 21 -10.05 -16.72 -19.88
CA SER A 21 -9.60 -16.62 -18.49
C SER A 21 -8.17 -16.07 -18.49
N ILE A 22 -7.96 -15.01 -17.74
CA ILE A 22 -6.65 -14.36 -17.61
C ILE A 22 -6.14 -14.60 -16.19
N ASN A 23 -4.99 -15.26 -16.08
CA ASN A 23 -4.32 -15.47 -14.80
C ASN A 23 -3.31 -14.34 -14.55
N ASN A 24 -3.47 -13.66 -13.42
CA ASN A 24 -2.61 -12.57 -12.96
C ASN A 24 -1.85 -13.02 -11.71
N SER A 25 -0.68 -13.61 -11.89
CA SER A 25 0.20 -14.01 -10.78
C SER A 25 1.16 -12.88 -10.42
N PHE A 26 0.63 -11.69 -10.22
CA PHE A 26 1.33 -10.51 -9.75
C PHE A 26 0.43 -9.69 -8.83
N GLY A 27 1.04 -8.79 -8.08
CA GLY A 27 0.34 -7.90 -7.18
C GLY A 27 1.33 -7.15 -6.28
N GLY A 28 0.83 -6.31 -5.41
CA GLY A 28 1.66 -5.55 -4.48
C GLY A 28 0.84 -4.73 -3.49
N HIS A 29 1.55 -3.93 -2.69
CA HIS A 29 0.97 -3.16 -1.58
C HIS A 29 1.17 -1.64 -1.76
N ASN A 30 0.99 -1.15 -3.00
CA ASN A 30 1.17 0.28 -3.31
C ASN A 30 -0.13 1.10 -3.24
N GLY A 31 -1.27 0.45 -3.15
CA GLY A 31 -2.59 1.08 -3.08
C GLY A 31 -3.23 1.00 -1.70
N ALA A 32 -4.47 1.46 -1.62
CA ALA A 32 -5.23 1.57 -0.37
C ALA A 32 -5.92 0.26 0.06
N HIS A 33 -5.81 -0.81 -0.72
CA HIS A 33 -6.42 -2.13 -0.49
C HIS A 33 -7.95 -2.09 -0.32
N ASP A 34 -8.61 -1.14 -0.96
CA ASP A 34 -10.06 -0.90 -0.87
C ASP A 34 -10.81 -1.20 -2.18
N GLY A 35 -10.13 -1.74 -3.17
CA GLY A 35 -10.71 -2.06 -4.46
C GLY A 35 -11.04 -0.86 -5.35
N GLN A 36 -10.50 0.34 -5.02
CA GLN A 36 -10.78 1.60 -5.70
C GLN A 36 -9.57 2.16 -6.45
N SER A 37 -8.47 1.42 -6.57
CA SER A 37 -7.37 1.85 -7.43
C SER A 37 -7.81 1.86 -8.91
N SER A 38 -7.12 2.61 -9.75
CA SER A 38 -7.44 2.63 -11.19
C SER A 38 -7.34 1.24 -11.83
N GLU A 39 -6.46 0.39 -11.30
CA GLU A 39 -6.29 -0.99 -11.75
C GLU A 39 -7.45 -1.88 -11.29
N ASP A 40 -7.90 -1.72 -10.04
CA ASP A 40 -9.06 -2.45 -9.51
C ASP A 40 -10.34 -2.11 -10.24
N LEU A 41 -10.56 -0.81 -10.51
CA LEU A 41 -11.74 -0.36 -11.26
C LEU A 41 -11.75 -0.89 -12.69
N ALA A 42 -10.60 -0.84 -13.38
CA ALA A 42 -10.48 -1.41 -14.71
C ALA A 42 -10.71 -2.93 -14.70
N LEU A 43 -10.22 -3.64 -13.68
CA LEU A 43 -10.46 -5.07 -13.52
C LEU A 43 -11.95 -5.35 -13.32
N ASN A 44 -12.65 -4.58 -12.50
CA ASN A 44 -14.09 -4.70 -12.30
C ASN A 44 -14.87 -4.52 -13.61
N ASP A 45 -14.51 -3.51 -14.41
CA ASP A 45 -15.12 -3.25 -15.70
C ASP A 45 -14.91 -4.42 -16.69
N PHE A 46 -13.71 -4.98 -16.75
CA PHE A 46 -13.42 -6.13 -17.61
C PHE A 46 -14.09 -7.43 -17.11
N ALA A 47 -14.13 -7.65 -15.80
CA ALA A 47 -14.78 -8.82 -15.22
C ALA A 47 -16.30 -8.82 -15.42
N ALA A 48 -16.91 -7.65 -15.63
CA ALA A 48 -18.33 -7.53 -15.97
C ALA A 48 -18.66 -7.95 -17.42
N LEU A 49 -17.65 -8.14 -18.27
CA LEU A 49 -17.86 -8.57 -19.64
C LEU A 49 -18.20 -10.06 -19.73
N SER A 50 -19.22 -10.42 -20.50
CA SER A 50 -19.60 -11.82 -20.71
C SER A 50 -18.45 -12.63 -21.33
N GLY A 51 -18.17 -13.80 -20.75
CA GLY A 51 -17.11 -14.70 -21.20
C GLY A 51 -15.69 -14.29 -20.80
N VAL A 52 -15.53 -13.34 -19.86
CA VAL A 52 -14.25 -12.95 -19.30
C VAL A 52 -14.16 -13.39 -17.84
N ALA A 53 -13.03 -14.00 -17.45
CA ALA A 53 -12.69 -14.31 -16.08
C ALA A 53 -11.27 -13.79 -15.77
N LEU A 54 -11.13 -13.00 -14.70
CA LEU A 54 -9.87 -12.46 -14.23
C LEU A 54 -9.51 -13.14 -12.90
N VAL A 55 -8.51 -14.01 -12.93
CA VAL A 55 -8.00 -14.72 -11.75
C VAL A 55 -6.75 -14.03 -11.26
N VAL A 56 -6.70 -13.67 -9.99
CA VAL A 56 -5.61 -12.86 -9.39
C VAL A 56 -5.05 -13.59 -8.19
N ALA A 57 -3.72 -13.58 -8.05
CA ALA A 57 -3.06 -14.10 -6.86
C ALA A 57 -3.32 -13.19 -5.66
N ALA A 58 -3.64 -13.78 -4.49
CA ALA A 58 -3.89 -13.06 -3.23
C ALA A 58 -2.66 -12.36 -2.65
N ALA A 59 -1.48 -12.50 -3.26
CA ALA A 59 -0.16 -12.23 -2.73
C ALA A 59 0.33 -13.31 -1.74
N ASN A 60 1.55 -13.09 -1.19
CA ASN A 60 2.21 -14.06 -0.30
C ASN A 60 2.35 -13.56 1.14
N ASP A 61 1.72 -12.44 1.46
CA ASP A 61 1.99 -11.64 2.66
C ASP A 61 0.99 -11.85 3.80
N GLY A 62 0.18 -12.91 3.73
CA GLY A 62 -0.83 -13.21 4.75
C GLY A 62 -0.31 -13.43 6.17
N LYS A 63 1.02 -13.60 6.34
CA LYS A 63 1.71 -13.69 7.63
C LYS A 63 2.87 -12.68 7.74
N SER A 64 2.95 -11.74 6.83
CA SER A 64 3.99 -10.71 6.82
C SER A 64 3.51 -9.49 7.61
N PRO A 65 4.30 -8.97 8.56
CA PRO A 65 3.93 -7.80 9.36
C PRO A 65 4.14 -6.50 8.56
N ILE A 66 3.44 -6.39 7.43
CA ILE A 66 3.60 -5.30 6.45
C ILE A 66 2.48 -4.26 6.49
N HIS A 67 1.43 -4.48 7.29
CA HIS A 67 0.32 -3.54 7.46
C HIS A 67 0.24 -3.05 8.89
N ALA A 68 -0.10 -1.78 9.05
CA ALA A 68 -0.45 -1.14 10.32
C ALA A 68 -1.59 -0.15 10.11
N SER A 69 -2.45 -0.02 11.09
CA SER A 69 -3.61 0.87 11.03
C SER A 69 -3.87 1.57 12.36
N GLY A 70 -4.68 2.61 12.35
CA GLY A 70 -5.07 3.30 13.57
C GLY A 70 -5.88 4.56 13.34
N VAL A 71 -6.07 5.32 14.43
CA VAL A 71 -6.80 6.59 14.43
C VAL A 71 -6.00 7.64 15.19
N ILE A 72 -5.87 8.84 14.62
CA ILE A 72 -5.27 10.00 15.27
C ILE A 72 -6.41 10.86 15.84
N ALA A 73 -6.57 10.84 17.15
CA ALA A 73 -7.61 11.62 17.81
C ALA A 73 -7.31 13.13 17.78
N GLY A 74 -8.32 13.93 17.45
CA GLY A 74 -8.23 15.39 17.43
C GLY A 74 -7.08 15.92 16.57
N SER A 75 -6.32 16.87 17.10
CA SER A 75 -5.09 17.41 16.50
C SER A 75 -3.83 16.72 17.05
N GLY A 76 -3.94 15.44 17.40
CA GLY A 76 -2.86 14.65 17.96
C GLY A 76 -1.85 14.16 16.92
N SER A 77 -0.96 13.31 17.39
CA SER A 77 0.00 12.60 16.54
C SER A 77 0.04 11.12 16.87
N THR A 78 0.47 10.33 15.90
CA THR A 78 0.82 8.93 16.12
C THR A 78 2.19 8.64 15.53
N THR A 79 2.87 7.67 16.09
CA THR A 79 4.15 7.16 15.60
C THR A 79 3.98 5.70 15.25
N VAL A 80 4.33 5.34 14.02
CA VAL A 80 4.18 4.00 13.46
C VAL A 80 5.58 3.38 13.36
N PRO A 81 6.00 2.60 14.36
CA PRO A 81 7.35 2.06 14.42
C PRO A 81 7.52 0.90 13.44
N PHE A 82 8.71 0.81 12.86
CA PHE A 82 9.10 -0.29 12.00
C PHE A 82 10.58 -0.64 12.17
N THR A 83 10.89 -1.88 11.89
CA THR A 83 12.25 -2.40 11.81
C THR A 83 12.60 -2.62 10.35
N THR A 84 13.82 -2.30 9.93
CA THR A 84 14.31 -2.62 8.59
C THR A 84 15.62 -3.38 8.64
N THR A 85 15.74 -4.42 7.80
CA THR A 85 16.99 -5.14 7.51
C THR A 85 17.52 -4.77 6.13
N ALA A 86 16.85 -3.88 5.41
CA ALA A 86 17.21 -3.46 4.06
C ALA A 86 17.82 -2.05 4.04
N ALA A 87 18.71 -1.81 3.09
CA ALA A 87 19.30 -0.49 2.84
C ALA A 87 18.29 0.51 2.23
N ALA A 88 17.17 0.02 1.72
CA ALA A 88 16.08 0.83 1.19
C ALA A 88 14.73 0.22 1.58
N THR A 89 13.77 1.07 1.93
CA THR A 89 12.41 0.68 2.32
C THR A 89 11.41 1.67 1.72
N THR A 90 10.31 1.17 1.22
CA THR A 90 9.20 1.99 0.70
C THR A 90 7.93 1.67 1.48
N LEU A 91 7.27 2.74 1.92
CA LEU A 91 6.00 2.67 2.64
C LEU A 91 4.97 3.60 1.98
N SER A 92 3.71 3.22 2.08
CA SER A 92 2.58 4.07 1.72
C SER A 92 1.66 4.21 2.92
N VAL A 93 1.25 5.43 3.25
CA VAL A 93 0.26 5.71 4.28
C VAL A 93 -0.95 6.35 3.61
N PHE A 94 -2.13 5.83 3.90
CA PHE A 94 -3.40 6.35 3.40
C PHE A 94 -4.22 6.93 4.54
N TYR A 95 -4.82 8.09 4.32
CA TYR A 95 -5.67 8.79 5.28
C TYR A 95 -6.75 9.61 4.55
N PRO A 96 -7.89 9.98 5.19
CA PRO A 96 -8.94 10.75 4.56
C PRO A 96 -8.44 12.07 3.98
N ASN A 97 -8.85 12.42 2.77
CA ASN A 97 -8.49 13.70 2.14
C ASN A 97 -9.05 14.91 2.90
N THR A 98 -10.05 14.71 3.73
CA THR A 98 -10.60 15.73 4.64
C THR A 98 -9.68 16.01 5.83
N ASP A 99 -8.68 15.18 6.08
CA ASP A 99 -7.67 15.42 7.10
C ASP A 99 -6.47 16.17 6.55
N SER A 100 -5.89 17.02 7.39
CA SER A 100 -4.63 17.70 7.14
C SER A 100 -3.55 17.05 8.01
N VAL A 101 -2.72 16.19 7.39
CA VAL A 101 -1.70 15.40 8.08
C VAL A 101 -0.33 15.79 7.54
N SER A 102 0.60 16.15 8.43
CA SER A 102 2.01 16.22 8.10
C SER A 102 2.71 14.91 8.46
N VAL A 103 3.72 14.56 7.68
CA VAL A 103 4.44 13.29 7.78
C VAL A 103 5.93 13.55 7.95
N SER A 104 6.55 12.86 8.90
CA SER A 104 8.00 12.83 9.05
C SER A 104 8.52 11.40 9.20
N VAL A 105 9.79 11.20 8.88
CA VAL A 105 10.50 9.93 9.09
C VAL A 105 11.36 10.08 10.35
N VAL A 106 11.24 9.12 11.24
CA VAL A 106 12.02 9.03 12.46
C VAL A 106 13.05 7.91 12.28
N SER A 107 14.33 8.24 12.41
CA SER A 107 15.41 7.26 12.47
C SER A 107 15.78 6.98 13.93
N PRO A 108 16.60 5.95 14.22
CA PRO A 108 17.11 5.71 15.57
C PRO A 108 17.87 6.89 16.20
N THR A 109 18.31 7.85 15.38
CA THR A 109 19.10 9.01 15.82
C THR A 109 18.33 10.33 15.80
N GLY A 110 17.07 10.34 15.35
CA GLY A 110 16.23 11.53 15.39
C GLY A 110 15.20 11.64 14.27
N GLU A 111 14.37 12.67 14.35
CA GLU A 111 13.26 12.93 13.44
C GLU A 111 13.69 13.87 12.29
N SER A 112 13.21 13.60 11.08
CA SER A 112 13.32 14.51 9.95
C SER A 112 12.34 15.68 10.06
N ALA A 113 12.54 16.73 9.26
CA ALA A 113 11.54 17.78 9.14
C ALA A 113 10.20 17.23 8.65
N PRO A 114 9.03 17.70 9.19
CA PRO A 114 7.73 17.27 8.74
C PRO A 114 7.40 17.83 7.36
N VAL A 115 6.80 16.99 6.52
CA VAL A 115 6.30 17.36 5.19
C VAL A 115 4.78 17.53 5.28
N PRO A 116 4.25 18.75 5.07
CA PRO A 116 2.83 19.02 5.18
C PRO A 116 2.03 18.33 4.06
N LYS A 117 0.71 18.26 4.23
CA LYS A 117 -0.21 17.84 3.16
C LYS A 117 0.02 18.66 1.89
N ALA A 118 -0.10 18.01 0.73
CA ALA A 118 0.27 18.54 -0.57
C ALA A 118 1.76 18.92 -0.73
N GLY A 119 2.61 18.50 0.22
CA GLY A 119 4.05 18.73 0.17
C GLY A 119 4.81 17.63 -0.57
N ILE A 120 5.86 18.06 -1.27
CA ILE A 120 6.83 17.15 -1.89
C ILE A 120 8.19 17.49 -1.33
N GLN A 121 8.87 16.47 -0.82
CA GLN A 121 10.25 16.59 -0.38
C GLN A 121 11.07 15.46 -1.00
N THR A 122 11.88 15.81 -1.98
CA THR A 122 12.92 14.92 -2.53
C THR A 122 14.23 15.18 -1.80
N SER A 123 15.01 14.15 -1.54
CA SER A 123 16.30 14.29 -0.82
C SER A 123 16.18 14.84 0.61
N LEU A 124 15.11 14.49 1.31
CA LEU A 124 14.97 14.79 2.74
C LEU A 124 16.12 14.12 3.50
N SER A 125 16.89 14.91 4.25
CA SER A 125 17.96 14.40 5.11
C SER A 125 17.35 13.80 6.38
N ILE A 126 17.76 12.58 6.71
CA ILE A 126 17.35 11.89 7.93
C ILE A 126 18.57 11.81 8.85
N PRO A 127 18.43 12.09 10.15
CA PRO A 127 19.50 11.85 11.12
C PRO A 127 20.05 10.42 11.01
N GLY A 128 21.39 10.28 11.05
CA GLY A 128 22.05 8.99 10.80
C GLY A 128 22.50 8.78 9.35
N GLY A 129 22.31 9.77 8.46
CA GLY A 129 22.88 9.78 7.10
C GLY A 129 22.00 9.19 6.01
N ALA A 130 20.84 8.66 6.34
CA ALA A 130 19.85 8.20 5.37
C ALA A 130 19.18 9.39 4.64
N ARG A 131 18.58 9.10 3.50
CA ARG A 131 17.79 10.05 2.70
C ARG A 131 16.41 9.49 2.43
N ALA A 132 15.41 10.38 2.38
CA ALA A 132 14.08 10.01 1.97
C ALA A 132 13.56 10.88 0.83
N THR A 133 12.68 10.29 0.04
CA THR A 133 11.74 11.01 -0.82
C THR A 133 10.35 10.81 -0.21
N LEU A 134 9.62 11.91 -0.04
CA LEU A 134 8.30 11.90 0.54
C LEU A 134 7.34 12.73 -0.32
N TYR A 135 6.25 12.12 -0.76
CA TYR A 135 5.13 12.75 -1.46
C TYR A 135 3.91 12.62 -0.55
N ASN A 136 3.41 13.74 -0.04
CA ASN A 136 2.30 13.74 0.90
C ASN A 136 1.05 14.35 0.26
N CYS A 137 0.12 13.50 -0.18
CA CYS A 137 -1.16 13.92 -0.79
C CYS A 137 -1.00 14.87 -2.00
N VAL A 138 -0.02 14.63 -2.85
CA VAL A 138 0.25 15.47 -4.04
C VAL A 138 -0.42 14.95 -5.31
N PHE A 139 -0.86 13.72 -5.30
CA PHE A 139 -1.62 13.14 -6.41
C PHE A 139 -3.10 13.49 -6.24
N ALA A 140 -3.79 13.71 -7.35
CA ALA A 140 -5.22 13.97 -7.35
C ALA A 140 -5.97 12.96 -6.45
N PRO A 141 -7.03 13.37 -5.75
CA PRO A 141 -7.80 12.47 -4.92
C PRO A 141 -8.19 11.24 -5.71
N LYS A 142 -7.88 10.07 -5.17
CA LYS A 142 -8.31 8.81 -5.76
C LYS A 142 -9.85 8.72 -5.66
N PRO A 143 -10.51 7.84 -6.42
CA PRO A 143 -11.96 7.67 -6.34
C PRO A 143 -12.49 7.45 -4.91
N ASN A 144 -11.66 6.87 -4.03
CA ASN A 144 -11.94 6.63 -2.61
C ASN A 144 -11.78 7.86 -1.69
N ASN A 145 -11.45 9.03 -2.24
CA ASN A 145 -11.20 10.27 -1.49
C ASN A 145 -10.10 10.15 -0.40
N LEU A 146 -9.09 9.31 -0.64
CA LEU A 146 -7.94 9.15 0.25
C LEU A 146 -6.73 9.93 -0.26
N CYS A 147 -5.99 10.52 0.66
CA CYS A 147 -4.62 10.96 0.47
C CYS A 147 -3.65 9.79 0.61
N GLN A 148 -2.60 9.79 -0.18
CA GLN A 148 -1.47 8.89 -0.02
C GLN A 148 -0.22 9.68 0.34
N ALA A 149 0.40 9.34 1.46
CA ALA A 149 1.78 9.70 1.74
C ALA A 149 2.67 8.55 1.28
N TYR A 150 3.43 8.77 0.20
CA TYR A 150 4.43 7.82 -0.30
C TYR A 150 5.79 8.19 0.25
N ILE A 151 6.46 7.23 0.86
CA ILE A 151 7.74 7.41 1.55
C ILE A 151 8.73 6.38 1.01
N SER A 152 9.86 6.85 0.49
CA SER A 152 10.97 5.98 0.10
C SER A 152 12.22 6.41 0.86
N VAL A 153 12.74 5.54 1.70
CA VAL A 153 13.97 5.73 2.47
C VAL A 153 15.09 4.95 1.80
N SER A 154 16.26 5.57 1.66
CA SER A 154 17.47 4.95 1.11
C SER A 154 18.69 5.25 2.00
N GLY A 155 19.68 4.35 1.98
CA GLY A 155 20.84 4.45 2.85
C GLY A 155 20.52 4.19 4.33
N ALA A 156 19.38 3.56 4.62
CA ALA A 156 19.04 3.15 5.97
C ALA A 156 20.01 2.08 6.48
N SER A 157 20.46 2.24 7.70
CA SER A 157 21.17 1.15 8.38
C SER A 157 20.15 0.11 8.85
N PRO A 158 20.37 -1.18 8.63
CA PRO A 158 19.52 -2.23 9.16
C PRO A 158 19.43 -2.12 10.68
N SER A 159 18.26 -1.78 11.19
CA SER A 159 18.02 -1.62 12.63
C SER A 159 16.54 -1.51 12.98
N SER A 160 16.24 -1.67 14.25
CA SER A 160 14.98 -1.24 14.87
C SER A 160 15.02 0.25 15.23
N GLY A 161 13.87 0.79 15.62
CA GLY A 161 13.76 2.18 16.07
C GLY A 161 13.51 3.18 14.94
N TRP A 162 13.22 2.72 13.75
CA TRP A 162 12.65 3.54 12.68
C TRP A 162 11.16 3.75 12.91
N ALA A 163 10.64 4.88 12.47
CA ALA A 163 9.20 5.11 12.47
C ALA A 163 8.77 6.13 11.41
N VAL A 164 7.49 6.09 11.07
CA VAL A 164 6.78 7.20 10.42
C VAL A 164 5.94 7.89 11.47
N LYS A 165 6.09 9.20 11.60
CA LYS A 165 5.25 10.02 12.47
C LYS A 165 4.23 10.78 11.64
N LEU A 166 2.99 10.69 12.05
CA LEU A 166 1.85 11.37 11.46
C LEU A 166 1.33 12.40 12.46
N GLN A 167 1.25 13.65 12.06
CA GLN A 167 0.72 14.74 12.88
C GLN A 167 -0.51 15.30 12.20
N ARG A 168 -1.67 15.15 12.82
CA ARG A 168 -2.95 15.69 12.37
C ARG A 168 -3.12 17.13 12.86
N SER A 169 -3.56 18.04 12.00
CA SER A 169 -3.80 19.43 12.38
C SER A 169 -5.22 19.63 12.91
N SER A 170 -5.45 20.78 13.60
CA SER A 170 -6.76 21.18 14.07
C SER A 170 -7.77 21.51 12.94
N GLU A 171 -7.29 21.71 11.73
CA GLU A 171 -8.11 22.00 10.54
C GLU A 171 -8.67 20.73 9.90
N SER A 172 -8.33 19.56 10.42
CA SER A 172 -8.80 18.28 9.92
C SER A 172 -10.27 18.06 10.20
N ALA A 173 -11.02 17.63 9.18
CA ALA A 173 -12.46 17.38 9.25
C ALA A 173 -12.82 15.88 9.10
N GLY A 174 -11.85 15.02 8.84
CA GLY A 174 -12.03 13.57 8.77
C GLY A 174 -12.05 12.92 10.16
N ASP A 175 -12.07 11.60 10.17
CA ASP A 175 -12.13 10.79 11.39
C ASP A 175 -10.74 10.48 12.00
N GLY A 176 -9.66 10.86 11.32
CA GLY A 176 -8.28 10.61 11.71
C GLY A 176 -7.81 9.18 11.45
N SER A 177 -8.59 8.36 10.78
CA SER A 177 -8.19 6.99 10.42
C SER A 177 -6.99 7.00 9.47
N TRP A 178 -6.15 5.99 9.59
CA TRP A 178 -5.02 5.78 8.67
C TRP A 178 -4.71 4.30 8.53
N ASN A 179 -4.19 3.95 7.37
CA ASN A 179 -3.62 2.64 7.08
C ASN A 179 -2.24 2.81 6.45
N ALA A 180 -1.31 1.95 6.76
CA ALA A 180 0.04 1.98 6.24
C ALA A 180 0.49 0.59 5.76
N TRP A 181 1.16 0.54 4.60
CA TRP A 181 1.76 -0.67 4.08
C TRP A 181 3.24 -0.47 3.75
N ILE A 182 4.05 -1.47 4.07
CA ILE A 182 5.40 -1.61 3.53
C ILE A 182 5.26 -2.24 2.15
N SER A 183 5.50 -1.46 1.10
CA SER A 183 5.24 -1.86 -0.28
C SER A 183 6.44 -2.50 -0.99
N SER A 184 7.66 -2.20 -0.53
CA SER A 184 8.89 -2.83 -1.01
C SER A 184 10.03 -2.67 0.00
N GLY A 185 11.09 -3.43 -0.18
CA GLY A 185 12.23 -3.44 0.73
C GLY A 185 12.22 -4.69 1.59
N GLY A 186 12.38 -5.86 0.95
CA GLY A 186 12.36 -7.16 1.62
C GLY A 186 13.17 -7.16 2.92
N GLY A 187 12.48 -7.41 4.04
CA GLY A 187 13.04 -7.39 5.39
C GLY A 187 12.63 -6.18 6.25
N ALA A 188 11.77 -5.28 5.78
CA ALA A 188 11.14 -4.30 6.66
C ALA A 188 9.80 -4.84 7.19
N THR A 189 9.50 -4.53 8.45
CA THR A 189 8.30 -4.99 9.15
C THR A 189 7.82 -3.92 10.12
N PHE A 190 6.50 -3.75 10.27
CA PHE A 190 5.98 -2.95 11.37
C PHE A 190 6.16 -3.68 12.70
N ASP A 191 6.53 -2.94 13.74
CA ASP A 191 6.75 -3.50 15.08
C ASP A 191 5.43 -3.83 15.80
N ALA A 192 4.35 -3.14 15.42
CA ALA A 192 2.98 -3.39 15.86
C ALA A 192 2.06 -3.56 14.65
N PRO A 193 2.12 -4.71 13.96
CA PRO A 193 1.36 -4.94 12.75
C PRO A 193 -0.12 -5.18 13.03
N ASP A 194 -0.96 -4.76 12.09
CA ASP A 194 -2.31 -5.27 11.90
C ASP A 194 -2.25 -6.41 10.89
N TRP A 195 -2.66 -7.60 11.28
CA TRP A 195 -2.60 -8.81 10.44
C TRP A 195 -3.75 -8.91 9.42
N GLN A 196 -4.61 -7.90 9.38
CA GLN A 196 -5.69 -7.80 8.40
C GLN A 196 -5.22 -7.04 7.16
N THR A 197 -6.01 -7.09 6.10
CA THR A 197 -5.81 -6.28 4.88
C THR A 197 -4.45 -6.48 4.21
N THR A 198 -4.00 -7.74 4.14
CA THR A 198 -2.74 -8.14 3.48
C THR A 198 -2.95 -8.78 2.10
N LEU A 199 -4.17 -8.76 1.55
CA LEU A 199 -4.39 -9.08 0.15
C LEU A 199 -3.73 -8.01 -0.72
N GLY A 200 -2.89 -8.42 -1.66
CA GLY A 200 -2.25 -7.49 -2.59
C GLY A 200 -3.22 -6.93 -3.64
N GLU A 201 -2.95 -5.77 -4.18
CA GLU A 201 -3.67 -5.26 -5.34
C GLU A 201 -3.14 -5.94 -6.63
N PRO A 202 -4.01 -6.29 -7.61
CA PRO A 202 -5.44 -6.00 -7.67
C PRO A 202 -6.36 -7.13 -7.13
N ALA A 203 -5.91 -8.00 -6.24
CA ALA A 203 -6.73 -9.08 -5.70
C ALA A 203 -7.90 -8.60 -4.81
N VAL A 204 -7.88 -7.33 -4.41
CA VAL A 204 -8.95 -6.66 -3.64
C VAL A 204 -10.07 -6.13 -4.52
N ALA A 205 -9.93 -6.17 -5.85
CA ALA A 205 -10.98 -5.76 -6.79
C ALA A 205 -12.21 -6.66 -6.67
N ALA A 206 -13.41 -6.08 -6.64
CA ALA A 206 -14.66 -6.82 -6.45
C ALA A 206 -14.96 -7.84 -7.57
N GLY A 207 -14.47 -7.59 -8.79
CA GLY A 207 -14.60 -8.49 -9.94
C GLY A 207 -13.52 -9.56 -10.04
N ALA A 208 -12.52 -9.55 -9.15
CA ALA A 208 -11.44 -10.54 -9.18
C ALA A 208 -11.90 -11.91 -8.65
N ILE A 209 -11.44 -12.96 -9.29
CA ILE A 209 -11.44 -14.31 -8.72
C ILE A 209 -10.12 -14.48 -7.98
N THR A 210 -10.11 -14.16 -6.69
CA THR A 210 -8.87 -14.19 -5.90
C THR A 210 -8.49 -15.62 -5.53
N ALA A 211 -7.30 -16.05 -5.95
CA ALA A 211 -6.73 -17.36 -5.66
C ALA A 211 -5.70 -17.29 -4.54
N THR A 212 -5.88 -18.14 -3.53
CA THR A 212 -4.95 -18.30 -2.40
C THR A 212 -4.35 -19.70 -2.37
N ALA A 213 -3.17 -19.85 -1.79
CA ALA A 213 -2.66 -21.17 -1.46
C ALA A 213 -3.44 -21.76 -0.27
N PRO A 214 -3.76 -23.05 -0.26
CA PRO A 214 -4.32 -23.69 0.93
C PRO A 214 -3.30 -23.66 2.07
N PRO A 215 -3.76 -23.66 3.35
CA PRO A 215 -2.85 -23.80 4.47
C PRO A 215 -2.04 -25.10 4.33
N PRO A 216 -0.77 -25.12 4.76
CA PRO A 216 0.01 -26.34 4.74
C PRO A 216 -0.71 -27.43 5.54
N ARG A 217 -0.77 -28.64 4.99
CA ARG A 217 -1.33 -29.78 5.72
C ARG A 217 -0.50 -29.99 7.00
N PRO A 218 -1.15 -30.28 8.15
CA PRO A 218 -0.38 -30.65 9.35
C PRO A 218 0.54 -31.84 8.99
N SER A 219 1.82 -31.70 9.27
CA SER A 219 2.75 -32.80 9.14
C SER A 219 2.34 -33.88 10.16
N GLY A 220 1.79 -34.99 9.72
CA GLY A 220 1.42 -36.09 10.61
C GLY A 220 0.03 -36.71 10.45
N ALA A 221 -0.71 -36.38 9.40
CA ALA A 221 -1.92 -37.12 9.04
C ALA A 221 -1.59 -38.08 7.87
N GLY A 222 -0.91 -39.16 8.16
CA GLY A 222 -0.69 -40.33 7.35
C GLY A 222 -1.08 -41.57 8.16
#